data_fe337ba31c04e32ad8c01b68872e6194
#
_entry.id   fe337ba31c04e32ad8c01b68872e6194
#
_cell.length_a   1.000
_cell.length_b   1.000
_cell.length_c   1.000
_cell.angle_alpha   90.00
_cell.angle_beta   90.00
_cell.angle_gamma   90.00
#
_symmetry.space_group_name_H-M   'P 1'
#
loop_
_entity.id
_entity.type
_entity.pdbx_description
1 polymer ?
#
loop_
_entity_poly.entity_id
_entity_poly.type
_entity_poly.pdbx_seq_one_letter_code
_entity_poly.pdbx_strand_id
1 'polypeptide(L)'
;MAMSFDTAEPPEGLSAPLRALWWLRKGGFVTGPEWEQAHAICQEAEGTPACDRVHALAHWIEGDRSNSDYWYRRAGTARKGADPAAEWEAQVADLGG
;
A
#
# COMPACT_ATOMS: atom_id res chain seq x y z
N MET A 1 -10.09 6.05 11.96
CA MET A 1 -9.80 4.78 12.64
C MET A 1 -8.31 4.65 12.90
N ALA A 2 -7.93 4.35 14.11
CA ALA A 2 -6.53 4.14 14.45
C ALA A 2 -6.15 2.69 14.17
N MET A 3 -5.00 2.50 13.51
CA MET A 3 -4.45 1.18 13.27
C MET A 3 -3.26 0.96 14.20
N SER A 4 -3.23 -0.19 14.88
CA SER A 4 -2.10 -0.55 15.72
C SER A 4 -1.12 -1.38 14.89
N PHE A 5 0.17 -1.09 15.03
CA PHE A 5 1.24 -1.82 14.34
C PHE A 5 2.07 -2.67 15.29
N ASP A 6 1.59 -2.84 16.54
CA ASP A 6 2.33 -3.57 17.58
C ASP A 6 2.10 -5.08 17.51
N THR A 7 1.16 -5.53 16.70
CA THR A 7 0.82 -6.93 16.53
C THR A 7 1.58 -7.54 15.36
N ALA A 8 1.63 -8.87 15.31
CA ALA A 8 2.29 -9.58 14.22
C ALA A 8 1.47 -9.56 12.91
N GLU A 9 0.17 -9.33 13.01
CA GLU A 9 -0.75 -9.35 11.87
C GLU A 9 -1.69 -8.16 11.92
N PRO A 10 -2.28 -7.78 10.76
CA PRO A 10 -3.20 -6.63 10.73
C PRO A 10 -4.43 -6.89 11.58
N PRO A 11 -5.06 -5.81 12.09
CA PRO A 11 -6.34 -5.93 12.79
C PRO A 11 -7.39 -6.59 11.89
N GLU A 12 -8.30 -7.33 12.50
CA GLU A 12 -9.43 -7.92 11.77
C GLU A 12 -10.36 -6.82 11.24
N GLY A 13 -11.02 -7.13 10.15
CA GLY A 13 -12.02 -6.23 9.58
C GLY A 13 -11.50 -5.20 8.60
N LEU A 14 -10.18 -5.13 8.38
CA LEU A 14 -9.65 -4.21 7.38
C LEU A 14 -9.92 -4.74 5.98
N SER A 15 -10.25 -3.83 5.04
CA SER A 15 -10.35 -4.16 3.62
C SER A 15 -8.98 -4.58 3.08
N ALA A 16 -8.97 -5.21 1.91
CA ALA A 16 -7.71 -5.66 1.29
C ALA A 16 -6.70 -4.52 1.12
N PRO A 17 -7.08 -3.34 0.56
CA PRO A 17 -6.09 -2.27 0.42
C PRO A 17 -5.58 -1.76 1.78
N LEU A 18 -6.42 -1.68 2.80
CA LEU A 18 -5.97 -1.26 4.12
C LEU A 18 -5.05 -2.30 4.77
N ARG A 19 -5.33 -3.61 4.56
CA ARG A 19 -4.42 -4.66 5.03
C ARG A 19 -3.05 -4.54 4.38
N ALA A 20 -3.02 -4.29 3.07
CA ALA A 20 -1.75 -4.13 2.36
C ALA A 20 -0.99 -2.90 2.87
N LEU A 21 -1.69 -1.79 3.08
CA LEU A 21 -1.08 -0.58 3.64
C LEU A 21 -0.53 -0.85 5.05
N TRP A 22 -1.26 -1.61 5.87
CA TRP A 22 -0.79 -1.99 7.19
C TRP A 22 0.56 -2.71 7.12
N TRP A 23 0.67 -3.69 6.21
CA TRP A 23 1.92 -4.44 6.04
C TRP A 23 3.08 -3.53 5.60
N LEU A 24 2.81 -2.59 4.69
CA LEU A 24 3.86 -1.66 4.24
C LEU A 24 4.40 -0.82 5.41
N ARG A 25 3.52 -0.32 6.27
CA ARG A 25 3.91 0.45 7.44
C ARG A 25 4.63 -0.44 8.46
N LYS A 26 4.12 -1.64 8.69
CA LYS A 26 4.72 -2.59 9.64
C LYS A 26 6.16 -2.91 9.25
N GLY A 27 6.45 -3.01 7.97
CA GLY A 27 7.79 -3.25 7.46
C GLY A 27 8.69 -2.03 7.41
N GLY A 28 8.19 -0.85 7.77
CA GLY A 28 8.98 0.37 7.80
C GLY A 28 9.26 0.95 6.42
N PHE A 29 8.42 0.68 5.45
CA PHE A 29 8.54 1.19 4.08
C PHE A 29 9.84 0.75 3.40
N VAL A 30 10.24 -0.50 3.64
CA VAL A 30 11.38 -1.12 2.97
C VAL A 30 10.97 -2.51 2.49
N THR A 31 11.72 -3.07 1.54
CA THR A 31 11.47 -4.43 1.09
C THR A 31 11.83 -5.43 2.17
N GLY A 32 11.13 -6.56 2.20
CA GLY A 32 11.31 -7.60 3.19
C GLY A 32 10.04 -8.41 3.34
N PRO A 33 9.93 -9.25 4.38
CA PRO A 33 8.76 -10.13 4.54
C PRO A 33 7.44 -9.36 4.60
N GLU A 34 7.42 -8.19 5.24
CA GLU A 34 6.20 -7.38 5.35
C GLU A 34 5.80 -6.81 3.99
N TRP A 35 6.79 -6.32 3.22
CA TRP A 35 6.56 -5.84 1.87
C TRP A 35 5.96 -6.95 1.00
N GLU A 36 6.50 -8.17 1.13
CA GLU A 36 6.01 -9.32 0.36
C GLU A 36 4.55 -9.63 0.68
N GLN A 37 4.14 -9.51 1.95
CA GLN A 37 2.75 -9.70 2.34
C GLN A 37 1.85 -8.66 1.67
N ALA A 38 2.26 -7.40 1.68
CA ALA A 38 1.50 -6.33 1.04
C ALA A 38 1.36 -6.56 -0.46
N HIS A 39 2.47 -6.91 -1.11
CA HIS A 39 2.50 -7.15 -2.56
C HIS A 39 1.60 -8.32 -2.94
N ALA A 40 1.61 -9.40 -2.16
CA ALA A 40 0.76 -10.56 -2.42
C ALA A 40 -0.73 -10.20 -2.34
N ILE A 41 -1.12 -9.39 -1.38
CA ILE A 41 -2.52 -8.93 -1.27
C ILE A 41 -2.90 -8.14 -2.52
N CYS A 42 -2.02 -7.25 -2.98
CA CYS A 42 -2.29 -6.45 -4.18
C CYS A 42 -2.39 -7.31 -5.43
N GLN A 43 -1.56 -8.35 -5.53
CA GLN A 43 -1.59 -9.27 -6.69
C GLN A 43 -2.90 -10.04 -6.74
N GLU A 44 -3.44 -10.44 -5.61
CA GLU A 44 -4.71 -11.17 -5.55
C GLU A 44 -5.89 -10.28 -5.95
N ALA A 45 -5.76 -8.96 -5.81
CA ALA A 45 -6.83 -8.02 -6.07
C ALA A 45 -6.52 -7.07 -7.24
N GLU A 46 -5.70 -7.51 -8.20
CA GLU A 46 -5.40 -6.72 -9.39
C GLU A 46 -6.67 -6.35 -10.12
N GLY A 47 -6.74 -5.11 -10.60
CA GLY A 47 -7.92 -4.58 -11.26
C GLY A 47 -8.85 -3.81 -10.32
N THR A 48 -8.66 -3.93 -9.01
CA THR A 48 -9.37 -3.12 -8.02
C THR A 48 -8.60 -1.80 -7.86
N PRO A 49 -9.19 -0.63 -8.17
CA PRO A 49 -8.41 0.63 -8.17
C PRO A 49 -7.68 0.91 -6.85
N ALA A 50 -8.33 0.68 -5.73
CA ALA A 50 -7.69 0.93 -4.43
C ALA A 50 -6.48 0.02 -4.21
N CYS A 51 -6.57 -1.27 -4.56
CA CYS A 51 -5.46 -2.20 -4.43
C CYS A 51 -4.36 -1.91 -5.45
N ASP A 52 -4.73 -1.51 -6.67
CA ASP A 52 -3.74 -1.13 -7.68
C ASP A 52 -2.95 0.10 -7.24
N ARG A 53 -3.59 1.01 -6.52
CA ARG A 53 -2.91 2.19 -5.97
C ARG A 53 -1.91 1.80 -4.88
N VAL A 54 -2.26 0.87 -4.00
CA VAL A 54 -1.32 0.34 -2.99
C VAL A 54 -0.18 -0.41 -3.67
N HIS A 55 -0.49 -1.17 -4.73
CA HIS A 55 0.51 -1.88 -5.53
C HIS A 55 1.55 -0.90 -6.09
N ALA A 56 1.07 0.26 -6.58
CA ALA A 56 1.95 1.32 -7.07
C ALA A 56 2.87 1.84 -5.96
N LEU A 57 2.34 2.02 -4.75
CA LEU A 57 3.14 2.45 -3.60
C LEU A 57 4.20 1.39 -3.25
N ALA A 58 3.83 0.11 -3.28
CA ALA A 58 4.78 -0.96 -3.00
C ALA A 58 5.97 -0.93 -3.96
N HIS A 59 5.71 -0.73 -5.25
CA HIS A 59 6.80 -0.64 -6.24
C HIS A 59 7.65 0.63 -6.06
N TRP A 60 7.04 1.73 -5.62
CA TRP A 60 7.80 2.94 -5.31
C TRP A 60 8.77 2.66 -4.15
N ILE A 61 8.30 1.97 -3.11
CA ILE A 61 9.13 1.61 -1.95
C ILE A 61 10.33 0.77 -2.38
N GLU A 62 10.15 -0.17 -3.29
CA GLU A 62 11.27 -1.00 -3.74
C GLU A 62 12.21 -0.28 -4.72
N GLY A 63 11.86 0.93 -5.14
CA GLY A 63 12.68 1.72 -6.05
C GLY A 63 12.39 1.48 -7.53
N ASP A 64 11.34 0.75 -7.86
CA ASP A 64 10.93 0.51 -9.25
C ASP A 64 9.93 1.57 -9.70
N ARG A 65 10.45 2.75 -10.04
CA ARG A 65 9.63 3.93 -10.32
C ARG A 65 8.74 3.74 -11.54
N SER A 66 9.23 3.13 -12.59
CA SER A 66 8.45 2.95 -13.81
C SER A 66 7.28 1.99 -13.60
N ASN A 67 7.49 0.92 -12.84
CA ASN A 67 6.42 -0.02 -12.49
C ASN A 67 5.41 0.65 -11.56
N SER A 68 5.88 1.46 -10.64
CA SER A 68 5.02 2.27 -9.78
C SER A 68 4.12 3.17 -10.61
N ASP A 69 4.69 3.88 -11.60
CA ASP A 69 3.92 4.76 -12.48
C ASP A 69 2.87 3.98 -13.27
N TYR A 70 3.21 2.78 -13.74
CA TYR A 70 2.28 1.91 -14.45
C TYR A 70 1.05 1.59 -13.59
N TRP A 71 1.25 1.22 -12.31
CA TRP A 71 0.15 0.86 -11.43
C TRP A 71 -0.69 2.08 -11.03
N TYR A 72 -0.07 3.26 -10.86
CA TYR A 72 -0.85 4.49 -10.64
C TYR A 72 -1.75 4.78 -11.84
N ARG A 73 -1.26 4.59 -13.06
CA ARG A 73 -2.10 4.78 -14.25
C ARG A 73 -3.25 3.78 -14.27
N ARG A 74 -3.00 2.53 -13.93
CA ARG A 74 -4.05 1.51 -13.87
C ARG A 74 -5.09 1.84 -12.81
N ALA A 75 -4.67 2.39 -11.69
CA ALA A 75 -5.58 2.79 -10.61
C ALA A 75 -6.36 4.06 -10.95
N GLY A 76 -5.98 4.77 -12.00
CA GLY A 76 -6.65 6.01 -12.40
C GLY A 76 -6.34 7.18 -11.48
N THR A 77 -5.19 7.17 -10.82
CA THR A 77 -4.82 8.22 -9.87
C THR A 77 -3.33 8.52 -9.98
N ALA A 78 -2.89 9.55 -9.25
CA ALA A 78 -1.49 9.95 -9.19
C ALA A 78 -1.03 9.99 -7.73
N ARG A 79 0.29 10.05 -7.54
CA ARG A 79 0.86 10.24 -6.21
C ARG A 79 0.41 11.58 -5.65
N LYS A 80 0.04 11.57 -4.37
CA LYS A 80 -0.30 12.80 -3.63
C LYS A 80 0.82 13.18 -2.66
N GLY A 81 1.60 12.19 -2.19
CA GLY A 81 2.67 12.41 -1.26
C GLY A 81 4.01 12.63 -1.95
N ALA A 82 4.89 13.37 -1.30
CA ALA A 82 6.23 13.67 -1.83
C ALA A 82 7.18 12.47 -1.70
N ASP A 83 6.89 11.55 -0.80
CA ASP A 83 7.67 10.34 -0.57
C ASP A 83 6.73 9.20 -0.17
N PRO A 84 7.23 7.95 -0.10
CA PRO A 84 6.36 6.81 0.23
C PRO A 84 5.60 6.95 1.55
N ALA A 85 6.22 7.49 2.59
CA ALA A 85 5.54 7.65 3.87
C ALA A 85 4.37 8.63 3.77
N ALA A 86 4.58 9.77 3.09
CA ALA A 86 3.52 10.76 2.87
C ALA A 86 2.42 10.20 1.97
N GLU A 87 2.79 9.43 0.96
CA GLU A 87 1.81 8.79 0.09
C GLU A 87 0.99 7.75 0.85
N TRP A 88 1.62 7.00 1.75
CA TRP A 88 0.91 6.05 2.61
C TRP A 88 -0.18 6.77 3.42
N GLU A 89 0.17 7.91 4.04
CA GLU A 89 -0.79 8.70 4.80
C GLU A 89 -1.96 9.16 3.92
N ALA A 90 -1.65 9.62 2.71
CA ALA A 90 -2.68 10.07 1.78
C ALA A 90 -3.62 8.91 1.39
N GLN A 91 -3.06 7.73 1.14
CA GLN A 91 -3.87 6.58 0.75
C GLN A 91 -4.77 6.11 1.90
N VAL A 92 -4.25 6.08 3.12
CA VAL A 92 -5.05 5.72 4.29
C VAL A 92 -6.20 6.71 4.48
N ALA A 93 -5.92 8.00 4.36
CA ALA A 93 -6.94 9.03 4.50
C ALA A 93 -8.04 8.88 3.44
N ASP A 94 -7.64 8.62 2.18
CA ASP A 94 -8.60 8.46 1.08
C ASP A 94 -9.45 7.21 1.23
N LEU A 95 -8.95 6.19 1.90
CA LEU A 95 -9.68 4.94 2.12
C LEU A 95 -10.50 4.95 3.41
N GLY A 96 -10.51 6.07 4.11
CA GLY A 96 -11.30 6.21 5.33
C GLY A 96 -10.68 5.54 6.55
N GLY A 97 -9.41 5.23 6.46
CA GLY A 97 -8.69 4.65 7.58
C GLY A 97 -8.12 5.72 8.50
#